data_0414f3781746b29e8b0d1b7d37698667
#
_entry.id   0414f3781746b29e8b0d1b7d37698667
#
_cell.length_a   1.000
_cell.length_b   1.000
_cell.length_c   1.000
_cell.angle_alpha   90.00
_cell.angle_beta   90.00
_cell.angle_gamma   90.00
#
_symmetry.space_group_name_H-M   'P 1'
#
loop_
_entity.id
_entity.type
_entity.pdbx_description
1 polymer ?
#
loop_
_entity_poly.entity_id
_entity_poly.type
_entity_poly.pdbx_seq_one_letter_code
_entity_poly.pdbx_strand_id
1 'polypeptide(L)'
;MRALRVVAGMMLAASTALPALSADEEFPTYTGDQFQALYDHAVAHVLPNLVAPGDHEPVTGDHDLDSRIWEIATARGYMMRPEAGPDLGIADGVPMQPQAAAAWLELKAAARAAGHGFIVSSAYRSPASQRVQFNSKLRGSSDEAIDAALNWYSIPGTSKHHGGYALDFRYVDGTFGEFRETPDYAWLAADNFYNAKRFGFIPSYPDFVSDQGPNPEPWEFVWVGVDLIRCGLPVEIDTRSLGPAAAIGEEVADCPGTMTAEDPGELLPAWLQRIDVLARVYGLPPSW
;
A
#
# COMPACT_ATOMS: atom_id res chain seq x y z
N MET A 1 51.59 3.59 49.04
CA MET A 1 51.18 4.03 47.69
C MET A 1 50.73 2.80 46.91
N ARG A 2 49.43 2.59 46.74
CA ARG A 2 48.86 1.47 45.97
C ARG A 2 48.39 2.03 44.62
N ALA A 3 48.96 1.51 43.54
CA ALA A 3 48.61 1.89 42.17
C ALA A 3 47.31 1.22 41.76
N LEU A 4 46.33 2.03 41.37
CA LEU A 4 45.03 1.59 40.81
C LEU A 4 45.24 1.32 39.31
N ARG A 5 45.09 0.08 38.89
CA ARG A 5 45.07 -0.29 37.47
C ARG A 5 43.65 -0.14 36.95
N VAL A 6 43.42 0.83 36.07
CA VAL A 6 42.18 0.96 35.29
C VAL A 6 42.28 0.04 34.07
N VAL A 7 41.43 -0.96 34.02
CA VAL A 7 41.23 -1.81 32.83
C VAL A 7 40.16 -1.17 31.98
N ALA A 8 40.55 -0.59 30.84
CA ALA A 8 39.62 -0.09 29.84
C ALA A 8 39.06 -1.27 29.05
N GLY A 9 37.82 -1.61 29.31
CA GLY A 9 37.08 -2.60 28.53
C GLY A 9 36.62 -1.97 27.21
N MET A 10 37.18 -2.46 26.11
CA MET A 10 36.80 -2.10 24.76
C MET A 10 35.53 -2.89 24.39
N MET A 11 34.36 -2.25 24.43
CA MET A 11 33.12 -2.83 23.87
C MET A 11 33.21 -2.82 22.35
N LEU A 12 33.38 -3.99 21.75
CA LEU A 12 33.12 -4.16 20.30
C LEU A 12 31.62 -4.10 20.09
N ALA A 13 31.15 -3.02 19.50
CA ALA A 13 29.79 -2.95 18.93
C ALA A 13 29.74 -3.86 17.69
N ALA A 14 29.10 -5.01 17.82
CA ALA A 14 28.77 -5.84 16.65
C ALA A 14 27.71 -5.11 15.83
N SER A 15 28.13 -4.49 14.74
CA SER A 15 27.22 -3.97 13.71
C SER A 15 26.61 -5.17 12.99
N THR A 16 25.39 -5.55 13.35
CA THR A 16 24.59 -6.48 12.55
C THR A 16 24.11 -5.74 11.34
N ALA A 17 24.85 -5.82 10.23
CA ALA A 17 24.37 -5.40 8.93
C ALA A 17 23.10 -6.22 8.61
N LEU A 18 21.99 -5.54 8.37
CA LEU A 18 20.81 -6.16 7.77
C LEU A 18 21.25 -6.85 6.47
N PRO A 19 20.72 -8.06 6.15
CA PRO A 19 21.02 -8.69 4.89
C PRO A 19 20.62 -7.72 3.77
N ALA A 20 21.58 -7.31 2.96
CA ALA A 20 21.31 -6.62 1.72
C ALA A 20 20.39 -7.55 0.91
N LEU A 21 19.18 -7.07 0.56
CA LEU A 21 18.35 -7.74 -0.43
C LEU A 21 19.23 -7.97 -1.66
N SER A 22 19.30 -9.21 -2.13
CA SER A 22 20.15 -9.56 -3.26
C SER A 22 19.73 -8.72 -4.47
N ALA A 23 20.71 -8.20 -5.21
CA ALA A 23 20.50 -7.38 -6.41
C ALA A 23 19.85 -8.15 -7.58
N ASP A 24 19.52 -9.43 -7.40
CA ASP A 24 19.01 -10.36 -8.41
C ASP A 24 17.52 -10.71 -8.18
N GLU A 25 16.77 -9.93 -7.41
CA GLU A 25 15.36 -10.20 -7.18
C GLU A 25 14.54 -9.68 -8.37
N GLU A 26 14.12 -10.56 -9.26
CA GLU A 26 13.33 -10.21 -10.45
C GLU A 26 11.84 -10.14 -10.08
N PHE A 27 11.20 -8.98 -10.34
CA PHE A 27 9.76 -8.81 -10.22
C PHE A 27 9.11 -8.82 -11.61
N PRO A 28 7.91 -9.41 -11.75
CA PRO A 28 7.16 -9.30 -12.98
C PRO A 28 6.90 -7.83 -13.37
N THR A 29 6.81 -7.59 -14.68
CA THR A 29 6.35 -6.32 -15.22
C THR A 29 4.83 -6.31 -15.28
N TYR A 30 4.20 -5.28 -14.73
CA TYR A 30 2.75 -5.13 -14.67
C TYR A 30 2.26 -3.96 -15.50
N THR A 31 1.12 -4.13 -16.17
CA THR A 31 0.33 -3.04 -16.74
C THR A 31 -0.46 -2.31 -15.64
N GLY A 32 -1.05 -1.16 -15.97
CA GLY A 32 -1.93 -0.45 -15.04
C GLY A 32 -3.08 -1.32 -14.54
N ASP A 33 -3.78 -2.02 -15.44
CA ASP A 33 -4.89 -2.91 -15.08
C ASP A 33 -4.44 -4.06 -14.17
N GLN A 34 -3.22 -4.58 -14.39
CA GLN A 34 -2.67 -5.63 -13.53
C GLN A 34 -2.32 -5.10 -12.14
N PHE A 35 -1.86 -3.86 -12.00
CA PHE A 35 -1.70 -3.23 -10.68
C PHE A 35 -3.03 -3.08 -9.95
N GLN A 36 -4.12 -2.69 -10.65
CA GLN A 36 -5.45 -2.65 -10.04
C GLN A 36 -5.91 -4.04 -9.60
N ALA A 37 -5.73 -5.05 -10.44
CA ALA A 37 -6.08 -6.43 -10.11
C ALA A 37 -5.27 -6.98 -8.91
N LEU A 38 -3.97 -6.65 -8.80
CA LEU A 38 -3.16 -6.97 -7.62
C LEU A 38 -3.72 -6.33 -6.34
N TYR A 39 -4.11 -5.06 -6.41
CA TYR A 39 -4.74 -4.40 -5.28
C TYR A 39 -6.06 -5.05 -4.88
N ASP A 40 -6.94 -5.32 -5.84
CA ASP A 40 -8.25 -5.92 -5.55
C ASP A 40 -8.09 -7.35 -4.98
N HIS A 41 -7.13 -8.13 -5.48
CA HIS A 41 -6.77 -9.43 -4.91
C HIS A 41 -6.19 -9.29 -3.50
N ALA A 42 -5.31 -8.33 -3.27
CA ALA A 42 -4.74 -8.07 -1.95
C ALA A 42 -5.83 -7.74 -0.92
N VAL A 43 -6.77 -6.88 -1.28
CA VAL A 43 -7.92 -6.52 -0.42
C VAL A 43 -8.77 -7.73 -0.08
N ALA A 44 -9.01 -8.61 -1.04
CA ALA A 44 -9.88 -9.78 -0.84
C ALA A 44 -9.22 -10.91 -0.04
N HIS A 45 -7.87 -11.07 -0.12
CA HIS A 45 -7.22 -12.30 0.33
C HIS A 45 -5.94 -12.14 1.14
N VAL A 46 -5.30 -10.95 1.12
CA VAL A 46 -3.95 -10.77 1.66
C VAL A 46 -3.89 -9.76 2.80
N LEU A 47 -4.60 -8.62 2.66
CA LEU A 47 -4.47 -7.51 3.60
C LEU A 47 -5.23 -7.78 4.89
N PRO A 48 -4.54 -7.91 6.05
CA PRO A 48 -5.22 -8.09 7.33
C PRO A 48 -5.82 -6.79 7.85
N ASN A 49 -6.59 -6.87 8.94
CA ASN A 49 -7.16 -5.74 9.65
C ASN A 49 -8.01 -4.81 8.74
N LEU A 50 -8.74 -5.43 7.80
CA LEU A 50 -9.75 -4.76 7.00
C LEU A 50 -11.14 -5.21 7.45
N VAL A 51 -12.06 -4.26 7.52
CA VAL A 51 -13.48 -4.50 7.76
C VAL A 51 -14.28 -4.16 6.51
N ALA A 52 -15.36 -4.89 6.29
CA ALA A 52 -16.23 -4.60 5.16
C ALA A 52 -16.68 -3.12 5.18
N PRO A 53 -16.86 -2.50 4.01
CA PRO A 53 -17.36 -1.12 3.96
C PRO A 53 -18.72 -1.04 4.65
N GLY A 54 -18.94 0.06 5.37
CA GLY A 54 -20.25 0.40 5.93
C GLY A 54 -21.29 0.72 4.85
N ASP A 55 -22.46 1.13 5.29
CA ASP A 55 -23.47 1.65 4.37
C ASP A 55 -22.98 2.95 3.70
N HIS A 56 -23.60 3.29 2.58
CA HIS A 56 -23.31 4.56 1.90
C HIS A 56 -23.58 5.73 2.84
N GLU A 57 -22.53 6.44 3.25
CA GLU A 57 -22.68 7.67 3.99
C GLU A 57 -23.16 8.81 3.09
N PRO A 58 -24.00 9.74 3.59
CA PRO A 58 -24.34 10.94 2.84
C PRO A 58 -23.08 11.71 2.44
N VAL A 59 -23.00 12.15 1.20
CA VAL A 59 -21.88 12.96 0.69
C VAL A 59 -22.04 14.42 1.12
N THR A 60 -23.13 15.05 0.75
CA THR A 60 -23.45 16.44 1.09
C THR A 60 -24.53 16.54 2.17
N GLY A 61 -25.46 15.60 2.20
CA GLY A 61 -26.66 15.57 3.00
C GLY A 61 -27.90 16.07 2.26
N ASP A 62 -27.76 16.50 1.01
CA ASP A 62 -28.85 16.71 0.09
C ASP A 62 -29.06 15.42 -0.71
N HIS A 63 -30.22 14.79 -0.56
CA HIS A 63 -30.52 13.47 -1.12
C HIS A 63 -30.41 13.42 -2.65
N ASP A 64 -30.92 14.44 -3.35
CA ASP A 64 -30.95 14.45 -4.80
C ASP A 64 -29.54 14.69 -5.36
N LEU A 65 -28.80 15.60 -4.72
CA LEU A 65 -27.41 15.86 -5.08
C LEU A 65 -26.53 14.64 -4.76
N ASP A 66 -26.70 14.01 -3.61
CA ASP A 66 -25.95 12.81 -3.23
C ASP A 66 -26.19 11.65 -4.21
N SER A 67 -27.45 11.44 -4.63
CA SER A 67 -27.80 10.45 -5.64
C SER A 67 -27.11 10.74 -6.97
N ARG A 68 -27.08 12.00 -7.39
CA ARG A 68 -26.39 12.39 -8.63
C ARG A 68 -24.87 12.23 -8.55
N ILE A 69 -24.28 12.58 -7.41
CA ILE A 69 -22.85 12.36 -7.16
C ILE A 69 -22.50 10.87 -7.25
N TRP A 70 -23.30 9.99 -6.63
CA TRP A 70 -23.08 8.55 -6.69
C TRP A 70 -23.23 7.99 -8.11
N GLU A 71 -24.18 8.47 -8.90
CA GLU A 71 -24.37 8.05 -10.29
C GLU A 71 -23.11 8.37 -11.12
N ILE A 72 -22.61 9.62 -11.04
CA ILE A 72 -21.41 10.04 -11.77
C ILE A 72 -20.16 9.31 -11.25
N ALA A 73 -20.02 9.16 -9.93
CA ALA A 73 -18.91 8.45 -9.33
C ALA A 73 -18.86 6.97 -9.79
N THR A 74 -20.00 6.30 -9.78
CA THR A 74 -20.09 4.89 -10.24
C THR A 74 -19.74 4.76 -11.71
N ALA A 75 -20.19 5.69 -12.55
CA ALA A 75 -19.84 5.72 -13.98
C ALA A 75 -18.32 5.92 -14.22
N ARG A 76 -17.61 6.51 -13.27
CA ARG A 76 -16.14 6.68 -13.29
C ARG A 76 -15.39 5.47 -12.71
N GLY A 77 -16.09 4.44 -12.18
CA GLY A 77 -15.48 3.28 -11.56
C GLY A 77 -15.21 3.42 -10.06
N TYR A 78 -15.74 4.45 -9.40
CA TYR A 78 -15.71 4.49 -7.94
C TYR A 78 -16.55 3.35 -7.36
N MET A 79 -16.00 2.65 -6.39
CA MET A 79 -16.66 1.55 -5.68
C MET A 79 -16.39 1.64 -4.18
N MET A 80 -17.27 1.06 -3.37
CA MET A 80 -17.06 0.97 -1.93
C MET A 80 -15.79 0.19 -1.63
N ARG A 81 -15.01 0.70 -0.70
CA ARG A 81 -13.73 0.12 -0.27
C ARG A 81 -13.79 -0.28 1.21
N PRO A 82 -13.09 -1.34 1.60
CA PRO A 82 -13.02 -1.71 3.02
C PRO A 82 -12.35 -0.63 3.84
N GLU A 83 -12.69 -0.61 5.12
CA GLU A 83 -12.11 0.30 6.10
C GLU A 83 -11.06 -0.41 6.94
N ALA A 84 -10.16 0.37 7.53
CA ALA A 84 -9.20 -0.15 8.49
C ALA A 84 -9.90 -0.57 9.78
N GLY A 85 -9.53 -1.71 10.33
CA GLY A 85 -9.83 -2.08 11.70
C GLY A 85 -9.11 -1.16 12.71
N PRO A 86 -9.31 -1.37 14.02
CA PRO A 86 -8.90 -0.43 15.07
C PRO A 86 -7.39 -0.30 15.27
N ASP A 87 -6.59 -1.29 14.85
CA ASP A 87 -5.18 -1.39 15.22
C ASP A 87 -4.26 -0.73 14.18
N LEU A 88 -4.34 0.60 14.07
CA LEU A 88 -3.44 1.36 13.22
C LEU A 88 -2.13 1.69 13.94
N GLY A 89 -1.02 1.57 13.19
CA GLY A 89 0.28 2.10 13.58
C GLY A 89 0.46 3.56 13.17
N ILE A 90 1.58 4.14 13.58
CA ILE A 90 1.99 5.51 13.19
C ILE A 90 3.42 5.45 12.65
N ALA A 91 3.64 5.97 11.44
CA ALA A 91 4.98 6.22 10.91
C ALA A 91 5.08 7.67 10.43
N ASP A 92 6.16 8.36 10.79
CA ASP A 92 6.38 9.79 10.51
C ASP A 92 5.20 10.70 10.95
N GLY A 93 4.48 10.32 12.00
CA GLY A 93 3.33 11.06 12.51
C GLY A 93 2.03 10.81 11.73
N VAL A 94 2.01 9.89 10.76
CA VAL A 94 0.85 9.57 9.93
C VAL A 94 0.29 8.21 10.33
N PRO A 95 -1.03 8.08 10.62
CA PRO A 95 -1.65 6.80 10.93
C PRO A 95 -1.77 5.95 9.66
N MET A 96 -1.42 4.66 9.76
CA MET A 96 -1.50 3.68 8.69
C MET A 96 -1.51 2.26 9.23
N GLN A 97 -1.72 1.26 8.40
CA GLN A 97 -1.61 -0.13 8.81
C GLN A 97 -0.17 -0.47 9.24
N PRO A 98 0.03 -1.32 10.26
CA PRO A 98 1.37 -1.65 10.76
C PRO A 98 2.32 -2.18 9.70
N GLN A 99 1.82 -3.00 8.76
CA GLN A 99 2.61 -3.56 7.66
C GLN A 99 3.08 -2.47 6.69
N ALA A 100 2.18 -1.56 6.31
CA ALA A 100 2.52 -0.41 5.47
C ALA A 100 3.51 0.52 6.18
N ALA A 101 3.38 0.71 7.49
CA ALA A 101 4.31 1.50 8.30
C ALA A 101 5.73 0.91 8.30
N ALA A 102 5.85 -0.40 8.53
CA ALA A 102 7.14 -1.09 8.50
C ALA A 102 7.79 -0.99 7.11
N ALA A 103 7.03 -1.30 6.07
CA ALA A 103 7.49 -1.23 4.68
C ALA A 103 7.88 0.21 4.26
N TRP A 104 7.12 1.21 4.71
CA TRP A 104 7.48 2.62 4.48
C TRP A 104 8.83 2.99 5.09
N LEU A 105 9.10 2.58 6.31
CA LEU A 105 10.38 2.89 6.97
C LEU A 105 11.56 2.25 6.23
N GLU A 106 11.41 1.03 5.71
CA GLU A 106 12.41 0.36 4.89
C GLU A 106 12.61 1.06 3.54
N LEU A 107 11.51 1.38 2.83
CA LEU A 107 11.54 2.13 1.57
C LEU A 107 12.23 3.50 1.76
N LYS A 108 11.87 4.22 2.81
CA LYS A 108 12.46 5.51 3.17
C LYS A 108 13.97 5.42 3.42
N ALA A 109 14.41 4.36 4.11
CA ALA A 109 15.83 4.12 4.36
C ALA A 109 16.59 3.82 3.05
N ALA A 110 16.03 2.99 2.18
CA ALA A 110 16.62 2.66 0.88
C ALA A 110 16.67 3.89 -0.05
N ALA A 111 15.60 4.70 -0.10
CA ALA A 111 15.56 5.93 -0.86
C ALA A 111 16.67 6.90 -0.42
N ARG A 112 16.82 7.11 0.90
CA ARG A 112 17.89 7.95 1.46
C ARG A 112 19.28 7.43 1.11
N ALA A 113 19.49 6.13 1.18
CA ALA A 113 20.77 5.52 0.81
C ALA A 113 21.09 5.71 -0.69
N ALA A 114 20.07 5.81 -1.53
CA ALA A 114 20.18 6.11 -2.96
C ALA A 114 20.22 7.63 -3.29
N GLY A 115 20.17 8.51 -2.28
CA GLY A 115 20.22 9.95 -2.45
C GLY A 115 18.88 10.63 -2.69
N HIS A 116 17.77 9.93 -2.40
CA HIS A 116 16.40 10.43 -2.55
C HIS A 116 15.76 10.81 -1.21
N GLY A 117 14.85 11.80 -1.23
CA GLY A 117 14.28 12.36 0.00
C GLY A 117 12.82 12.78 -0.14
N PHE A 118 11.90 11.82 -0.15
CA PHE A 118 10.47 12.09 -0.10
C PHE A 118 9.87 11.67 1.24
N ILE A 119 8.65 12.12 1.51
CA ILE A 119 7.94 11.88 2.76
C ILE A 119 6.55 11.32 2.47
N VAL A 120 6.00 10.58 3.45
CA VAL A 120 4.57 10.30 3.49
C VAL A 120 3.84 11.49 4.11
N SER A 121 2.79 11.96 3.49
CA SER A 121 2.01 13.10 3.99
C SER A 121 0.57 12.73 4.35
N SER A 122 0.06 11.62 3.86
CA SER A 122 -1.27 11.09 4.16
C SER A 122 -1.24 9.56 4.01
N ALA A 123 -2.00 8.86 4.85
CA ALA A 123 -2.26 7.45 4.67
C ALA A 123 -3.69 7.12 5.10
N TYR A 124 -3.95 6.61 6.31
CA TYR A 124 -5.33 6.37 6.73
C TYR A 124 -6.16 7.66 6.71
N ARG A 125 -7.35 7.55 6.13
CA ARG A 125 -8.37 8.61 6.11
C ARG A 125 -9.75 7.99 6.31
N SER A 126 -10.44 8.40 7.39
CA SER A 126 -11.80 7.91 7.63
C SER A 126 -12.80 8.41 6.56
N PRO A 127 -13.93 7.70 6.32
CA PRO A 127 -15.01 8.19 5.46
C PRO A 127 -15.50 9.58 5.86
N ALA A 128 -15.62 9.88 7.14
CA ALA A 128 -16.02 11.20 7.62
C ALA A 128 -15.00 12.29 7.23
N SER A 129 -13.70 12.03 7.33
CA SER A 129 -12.66 12.96 6.88
C SER A 129 -12.67 13.13 5.36
N GLN A 130 -12.93 12.05 4.62
CA GLN A 130 -13.09 12.09 3.17
C GLN A 130 -14.28 12.95 2.76
N ARG A 131 -15.40 12.85 3.48
CA ARG A 131 -16.57 13.70 3.28
C ARG A 131 -16.24 15.19 3.39
N VAL A 132 -15.51 15.58 4.44
CA VAL A 132 -15.08 16.97 4.62
C VAL A 132 -14.19 17.41 3.47
N GLN A 133 -13.25 16.57 3.07
CA GLN A 133 -12.33 16.87 1.97
C GLN A 133 -13.09 17.06 0.64
N PHE A 134 -13.93 16.10 0.26
CA PHE A 134 -14.70 16.17 -0.98
C PHE A 134 -15.58 17.43 -1.03
N ASN A 135 -16.37 17.70 0.04
CA ASN A 135 -17.23 18.87 0.11
C ASN A 135 -16.46 20.20 0.03
N SER A 136 -15.21 20.23 0.55
CA SER A 136 -14.35 21.42 0.43
C SER A 136 -13.93 21.71 -1.02
N LYS A 137 -14.06 20.73 -1.92
CA LYS A 137 -13.65 20.80 -3.34
C LYS A 137 -14.81 20.88 -4.30
N LEU A 138 -15.99 20.43 -3.91
CA LEU A 138 -17.20 20.53 -4.71
C LEU A 138 -17.58 22.02 -4.92
N ARG A 139 -17.62 22.48 -6.15
CA ARG A 139 -17.82 23.90 -6.53
C ARG A 139 -19.20 24.17 -7.13
N GLY A 140 -20.19 23.39 -6.79
CA GLY A 140 -21.56 23.50 -7.27
C GLY A 140 -22.23 22.15 -7.37
N SER A 141 -23.45 22.13 -7.90
CA SER A 141 -24.29 20.95 -8.05
C SER A 141 -24.49 20.50 -9.50
N SER A 142 -23.80 21.15 -10.46
CA SER A 142 -23.87 20.68 -11.86
C SER A 142 -23.00 19.43 -12.05
N ASP A 143 -23.33 18.66 -13.09
CA ASP A 143 -22.56 17.46 -13.45
C ASP A 143 -21.10 17.77 -13.69
N GLU A 144 -20.78 18.88 -14.32
CA GLU A 144 -19.40 19.31 -14.58
C GLU A 144 -18.66 19.65 -13.27
N ALA A 145 -19.35 20.25 -12.30
CA ALA A 145 -18.75 20.57 -11.00
C ALA A 145 -18.51 19.30 -10.17
N ILE A 146 -19.42 18.34 -10.24
CA ILE A 146 -19.31 17.03 -9.61
C ILE A 146 -18.15 16.25 -10.25
N ASP A 147 -18.12 16.14 -11.57
CA ASP A 147 -17.09 15.45 -12.33
C ASP A 147 -15.70 16.04 -12.08
N ALA A 148 -15.58 17.37 -12.07
CA ALA A 148 -14.35 18.07 -11.76
C ALA A 148 -13.83 17.77 -10.35
N ALA A 149 -14.71 17.63 -9.35
CA ALA A 149 -14.34 17.22 -8.01
C ALA A 149 -13.88 15.74 -7.97
N LEU A 150 -14.63 14.86 -8.66
CA LEU A 150 -14.32 13.43 -8.75
C LEU A 150 -13.03 13.10 -9.52
N ASN A 151 -12.51 14.03 -10.31
CA ASN A 151 -11.21 13.85 -10.96
C ASN A 151 -10.08 13.61 -9.95
N TRP A 152 -10.19 14.16 -8.74
CA TRP A 152 -9.09 14.18 -7.77
C TRP A 152 -9.50 13.78 -6.34
N TYR A 153 -10.80 13.66 -6.08
CA TYR A 153 -11.28 13.44 -4.72
C TYR A 153 -12.36 12.36 -4.71
N SER A 154 -12.06 11.27 -4.05
CA SER A 154 -13.03 10.21 -3.76
C SER A 154 -14.16 10.73 -2.88
N ILE A 155 -15.35 10.15 -3.03
CA ILE A 155 -16.45 10.33 -2.08
C ILE A 155 -16.30 9.40 -0.87
N PRO A 156 -16.99 9.66 0.25
CA PRO A 156 -16.96 8.81 1.43
C PRO A 156 -17.20 7.32 1.10
N GLY A 157 -16.40 6.45 1.66
CA GLY A 157 -16.49 5.01 1.45
C GLY A 157 -15.77 4.48 0.20
N THR A 158 -15.27 5.35 -0.71
CA THR A 158 -14.66 4.90 -1.98
C THR A 158 -13.15 5.10 -2.08
N SER A 159 -12.52 5.75 -1.11
CA SER A 159 -11.08 6.00 -1.11
C SER A 159 -10.29 4.77 -0.68
N LYS A 160 -9.19 4.46 -1.36
CA LYS A 160 -8.24 3.41 -0.93
C LYS A 160 -7.57 3.73 0.41
N HIS A 161 -7.51 5.00 0.79
CA HIS A 161 -7.03 5.45 2.10
C HIS A 161 -7.85 4.92 3.28
N HIS A 162 -9.11 4.51 3.07
CA HIS A 162 -9.94 3.97 4.16
C HIS A 162 -9.37 2.69 4.75
N GLY A 163 -8.69 1.86 3.94
CA GLY A 163 -8.01 0.66 4.41
C GLY A 163 -6.71 0.92 5.16
N GLY A 164 -6.15 2.13 5.07
CA GLY A 164 -4.89 2.50 5.72
C GLY A 164 -3.63 1.92 5.08
N TYR A 165 -3.73 1.31 3.89
CA TYR A 165 -2.61 0.78 3.12
C TYR A 165 -2.16 1.69 1.99
N ALA A 166 -2.98 2.66 1.55
CA ALA A 166 -2.61 3.68 0.59
C ALA A 166 -1.87 4.84 1.26
N LEU A 167 -0.78 5.29 0.67
CA LEU A 167 0.12 6.32 1.14
C LEU A 167 0.32 7.38 0.06
N ASP A 168 0.15 8.65 0.43
CA ASP A 168 0.48 9.79 -0.42
C ASP A 168 1.92 10.22 -0.19
N PHE A 169 2.77 10.09 -1.20
CA PHE A 169 4.14 10.58 -1.19
C PHE A 169 4.23 11.99 -1.76
N ARG A 170 5.13 12.78 -1.23
CA ARG A 170 5.54 14.06 -1.82
C ARG A 170 7.00 14.36 -1.47
N TYR A 171 7.67 15.18 -2.23
CA TYR A 171 8.98 15.65 -1.82
C TYR A 171 8.85 16.69 -0.68
N VAL A 172 9.92 16.91 0.07
CA VAL A 172 9.87 17.57 1.38
C VAL A 172 9.24 18.97 1.31
N ASP A 173 9.61 19.77 0.31
CA ASP A 173 9.19 21.17 0.17
C ASP A 173 8.17 21.39 -0.97
N GLY A 174 7.59 20.29 -1.51
CA GLY A 174 6.75 20.36 -2.69
C GLY A 174 5.28 20.02 -2.45
N THR A 175 4.51 20.06 -3.53
CA THR A 175 3.12 19.65 -3.61
C THR A 175 2.99 18.25 -4.20
N PHE A 176 1.81 17.62 -4.09
CA PHE A 176 1.54 16.33 -4.71
C PHE A 176 1.66 16.37 -6.24
N GLY A 177 1.06 17.39 -6.87
CA GLY A 177 1.02 17.50 -8.33
C GLY A 177 2.40 17.57 -8.98
N GLU A 178 3.40 18.05 -8.25
CA GLU A 178 4.78 18.15 -8.71
C GLU A 178 5.61 16.88 -8.45
N PHE A 179 5.09 15.92 -7.69
CA PHE A 179 5.85 14.72 -7.34
C PHE A 179 6.30 13.92 -8.56
N ARG A 180 5.46 13.80 -9.59
CA ARG A 180 5.79 13.14 -10.87
C ARG A 180 7.06 13.69 -11.54
N GLU A 181 7.30 14.99 -11.41
CA GLU A 181 8.42 15.70 -12.05
C GLU A 181 9.72 15.58 -11.24
N THR A 182 9.70 14.89 -10.10
CA THR A 182 10.86 14.80 -9.20
C THR A 182 11.75 13.61 -9.55
N PRO A 183 13.07 13.72 -9.27
CA PRO A 183 13.98 12.57 -9.30
C PRO A 183 13.55 11.44 -8.36
N ASP A 184 12.84 11.75 -7.28
CA ASP A 184 12.33 10.78 -6.31
C ASP A 184 11.26 9.88 -6.93
N TYR A 185 10.30 10.47 -7.66
CA TYR A 185 9.33 9.69 -8.42
C TYR A 185 10.00 8.87 -9.53
N ALA A 186 10.95 9.46 -10.26
CA ALA A 186 11.68 8.75 -11.31
C ALA A 186 12.40 7.51 -10.75
N TRP A 187 12.98 7.61 -9.55
CA TRP A 187 13.58 6.47 -8.86
C TRP A 187 12.55 5.42 -8.44
N LEU A 188 11.39 5.81 -7.92
CA LEU A 188 10.31 4.87 -7.58
C LEU A 188 9.77 4.15 -8.80
N ALA A 189 9.57 4.88 -9.91
CA ALA A 189 8.94 4.39 -11.13
C ALA A 189 9.89 3.64 -12.06
N ALA A 190 11.21 3.68 -11.82
CA ALA A 190 12.20 2.97 -12.62
C ALA A 190 11.88 1.47 -12.69
N ASP A 191 12.11 0.88 -13.85
CA ASP A 191 11.97 -0.55 -14.09
C ASP A 191 10.60 -1.10 -13.63
N ASN A 192 9.53 -0.43 -14.09
CA ASN A 192 8.16 -0.79 -13.72
C ASN A 192 7.94 -0.78 -12.19
N PHE A 193 8.36 0.29 -11.54
CA PHE A 193 8.24 0.48 -10.09
C PHE A 193 9.06 -0.51 -9.25
N TYR A 194 10.19 -0.97 -9.76
CA TYR A 194 11.05 -1.94 -9.06
C TYR A 194 11.37 -1.49 -7.62
N ASN A 195 11.77 -0.23 -7.44
CA ASN A 195 12.13 0.29 -6.12
C ASN A 195 10.95 0.37 -5.14
N ALA A 196 9.73 0.55 -5.61
CA ALA A 196 8.52 0.47 -4.78
C ALA A 196 8.13 -0.99 -4.50
N LYS A 197 8.15 -1.86 -5.54
CA LYS A 197 7.79 -3.28 -5.46
C LYS A 197 8.62 -4.05 -4.44
N ARG A 198 9.91 -3.76 -4.31
CA ARG A 198 10.81 -4.37 -3.32
C ARG A 198 10.34 -4.23 -1.88
N PHE A 199 9.51 -3.23 -1.60
CA PHE A 199 8.94 -2.96 -0.27
C PHE A 199 7.44 -3.24 -0.22
N GLY A 200 6.88 -3.89 -1.25
CA GLY A 200 5.48 -4.27 -1.30
C GLY A 200 4.54 -3.17 -1.75
N PHE A 201 5.05 -2.06 -2.29
CA PHE A 201 4.24 -0.96 -2.80
C PHE A 201 4.05 -1.04 -4.31
N ILE A 202 2.85 -0.72 -4.77
CA ILE A 202 2.49 -0.54 -6.18
C ILE A 202 1.79 0.81 -6.37
N PRO A 203 1.78 1.40 -7.58
CA PRO A 203 0.95 2.58 -7.84
C PRO A 203 -0.52 2.28 -7.57
N SER A 204 -1.18 3.18 -6.84
CA SER A 204 -2.58 3.03 -6.44
C SER A 204 -3.55 3.33 -7.59
N TYR A 205 -3.32 4.43 -8.28
CA TYR A 205 -4.08 4.86 -9.45
C TYR A 205 -3.12 5.07 -10.63
N PRO A 206 -2.71 3.97 -11.31
CA PRO A 206 -1.71 4.02 -12.38
C PRO A 206 -2.23 4.72 -13.64
N ASP A 207 -1.29 5.12 -14.50
CA ASP A 207 -1.60 5.63 -15.83
C ASP A 207 -2.22 4.54 -16.72
N PHE A 208 -2.99 4.98 -17.72
CA PHE A 208 -3.59 4.15 -18.76
C PHE A 208 -4.64 3.14 -18.27
N VAL A 209 -5.24 3.40 -17.13
CA VAL A 209 -6.38 2.65 -16.61
C VAL A 209 -7.62 3.50 -16.71
N SER A 210 -8.68 2.94 -17.31
CA SER A 210 -10.02 3.49 -17.27
C SER A 210 -10.77 2.96 -16.05
N ASP A 211 -11.83 3.65 -15.67
CA ASP A 211 -12.79 3.18 -14.67
C ASP A 211 -12.17 2.84 -13.30
N GLN A 212 -11.11 3.56 -12.91
CA GLN A 212 -10.46 3.41 -11.60
C GLN A 212 -10.97 4.40 -10.55
N GLY A 213 -11.87 5.32 -10.94
CA GLY A 213 -12.39 6.40 -10.11
C GLY A 213 -11.70 7.72 -10.41
N PRO A 214 -10.69 8.14 -9.66
CA PRO A 214 -9.93 9.37 -9.91
C PRO A 214 -9.05 9.27 -11.16
N ASN A 215 -8.51 10.40 -11.58
CA ASN A 215 -7.41 10.42 -12.53
C ASN A 215 -6.18 9.71 -11.94
N PRO A 216 -5.18 9.35 -12.79
CA PRO A 216 -3.93 8.80 -12.29
C PRO A 216 -3.26 9.69 -11.25
N GLU A 217 -2.85 9.09 -10.14
CA GLU A 217 -2.24 9.78 -8.99
C GLU A 217 -0.80 9.29 -8.77
N PRO A 218 0.19 9.93 -9.39
CA PRO A 218 1.58 9.48 -9.33
C PRO A 218 2.19 9.54 -7.92
N TRP A 219 1.56 10.25 -7.01
CA TRP A 219 1.97 10.36 -5.61
C TRP A 219 1.39 9.25 -4.73
N GLU A 220 0.29 8.59 -5.13
CA GLU A 220 -0.36 7.58 -4.30
C GLU A 220 0.14 6.18 -4.62
N PHE A 221 0.67 5.52 -3.60
CA PHE A 221 1.11 4.14 -3.64
C PHE A 221 0.34 3.31 -2.61
N VAL A 222 0.03 2.07 -2.93
CA VAL A 222 -0.65 1.17 -2.00
C VAL A 222 0.24 -0.04 -1.69
N TRP A 223 0.32 -0.40 -0.42
CA TRP A 223 1.02 -1.60 0.01
C TRP A 223 0.12 -2.83 -0.18
N VAL A 224 0.64 -3.83 -0.86
CA VAL A 224 -0.06 -5.11 -1.14
C VAL A 224 0.79 -6.32 -0.72
N GLY A 225 2.01 -6.09 -0.25
CA GLY A 225 2.95 -7.14 0.13
C GLY A 225 3.91 -7.53 -0.99
N VAL A 226 5.16 -7.79 -0.63
CA VAL A 226 6.23 -8.17 -1.56
C VAL A 226 5.93 -9.50 -2.23
N ASP A 227 5.45 -10.46 -1.45
CA ASP A 227 5.22 -11.83 -1.93
C ASP A 227 4.12 -11.88 -2.99
N LEU A 228 3.02 -11.13 -2.80
CA LEU A 228 1.99 -11.02 -3.84
C LEU A 228 2.54 -10.42 -5.13
N ILE A 229 3.35 -9.36 -5.03
CA ILE A 229 3.94 -8.72 -6.21
C ILE A 229 4.90 -9.68 -6.93
N ARG A 230 5.65 -10.48 -6.19
CA ARG A 230 6.60 -11.45 -6.76
C ARG A 230 5.88 -12.61 -7.46
N CYS A 231 4.87 -13.15 -6.84
CA CYS A 231 4.11 -14.27 -7.35
C CYS A 231 3.13 -13.88 -8.46
N GLY A 232 2.66 -12.65 -8.47
CA GLY A 232 1.57 -12.22 -9.35
C GLY A 232 0.21 -12.75 -8.89
N LEU A 233 -0.79 -12.52 -9.72
CA LEU A 233 -2.12 -13.08 -9.49
C LEU A 233 -2.11 -14.58 -9.75
N PRO A 234 -2.84 -15.39 -8.97
CA PRO A 234 -3.06 -16.78 -9.29
C PRO A 234 -3.62 -16.89 -10.70
N VAL A 235 -2.95 -17.64 -11.57
CA VAL A 235 -3.51 -17.99 -12.87
C VAL A 235 -4.65 -18.96 -12.62
N GLU A 236 -5.89 -18.54 -12.85
CA GLU A 236 -7.00 -19.51 -12.94
C GLU A 236 -6.73 -20.41 -14.15
N ILE A 237 -6.12 -21.55 -13.90
CA ILE A 237 -5.98 -22.59 -14.91
C ILE A 237 -7.38 -23.12 -15.13
N ASP A 238 -8.02 -22.77 -16.26
CA ASP A 238 -9.26 -23.40 -16.69
C ASP A 238 -8.95 -24.88 -16.99
N THR A 239 -9.11 -25.70 -15.95
CA THR A 239 -8.88 -27.15 -16.02
C THR A 239 -9.81 -27.85 -17.01
N ARG A 240 -10.81 -27.15 -17.57
CA ARG A 240 -11.71 -27.71 -18.60
C ARG A 240 -11.05 -27.77 -19.98
N SER A 241 -9.96 -27.04 -20.19
CA SER A 241 -9.20 -27.04 -21.47
C SER A 241 -8.00 -27.97 -21.47
N LEU A 242 -7.62 -28.57 -20.33
CA LEU A 242 -6.49 -29.49 -20.24
C LEU A 242 -6.97 -30.92 -20.47
N GLY A 243 -6.61 -31.48 -21.62
CA GLY A 243 -6.73 -32.91 -21.86
C GLY A 243 -5.89 -33.73 -20.85
N PRO A 244 -6.12 -35.06 -20.70
CA PRO A 244 -5.63 -35.88 -19.58
C PRO A 244 -4.11 -36.14 -19.53
N ALA A 245 -3.27 -35.34 -20.12
CA ALA A 245 -1.83 -35.58 -20.28
C ALA A 245 -0.89 -34.39 -19.98
N ALA A 246 -1.23 -33.52 -19.04
CA ALA A 246 -0.30 -32.48 -18.63
C ALA A 246 -0.20 -32.34 -17.11
N ALA A 247 0.12 -33.44 -16.43
CA ALA A 247 0.70 -33.38 -15.09
C ALA A 247 2.22 -33.28 -15.24
N ILE A 248 2.72 -32.10 -15.55
CA ILE A 248 4.14 -31.80 -15.42
C ILE A 248 4.25 -30.92 -14.17
N GLY A 249 4.78 -31.53 -13.09
CA GLY A 249 5.13 -30.81 -11.88
C GLY A 249 6.32 -29.90 -12.19
N GLU A 250 6.08 -28.61 -12.36
CA GLU A 250 7.03 -27.58 -11.95
C GLU A 250 6.65 -27.20 -10.52
N GLU A 251 7.62 -27.30 -9.62
CA GLU A 251 7.51 -26.73 -8.27
C GLU A 251 7.22 -25.22 -8.45
N VAL A 252 5.94 -24.87 -8.31
CA VAL A 252 5.56 -23.47 -8.10
C VAL A 252 6.15 -23.11 -6.74
N ALA A 253 7.19 -22.27 -6.75
CA ALA A 253 7.76 -21.70 -5.55
C ALA A 253 6.63 -21.24 -4.63
N ASP A 254 6.76 -21.48 -3.30
CA ASP A 254 5.80 -21.15 -2.25
C ASP A 254 5.28 -19.72 -2.38
N CYS A 255 4.25 -19.52 -3.20
CA CYS A 255 3.55 -18.24 -3.31
C CYS A 255 2.47 -18.18 -2.22
N PRO A 256 2.57 -17.27 -1.25
CA PRO A 256 1.56 -17.12 -0.21
C PRO A 256 0.24 -16.67 -0.86
N GLY A 257 -0.77 -17.53 -0.78
CA GLY A 257 -2.09 -17.28 -1.35
C GLY A 257 -2.73 -18.48 -2.03
N THR A 258 -1.98 -19.55 -2.32
CA THR A 258 -2.51 -20.87 -2.64
C THR A 258 -2.70 -21.70 -1.37
N MET A 259 -3.38 -21.17 -0.36
CA MET A 259 -3.81 -21.98 0.77
C MET A 259 -4.92 -22.90 0.29
N THR A 260 -4.58 -24.16 0.02
CA THR A 260 -5.54 -25.26 0.10
C THR A 260 -6.09 -25.30 1.53
N ALA A 261 -7.39 -25.46 1.66
CA ALA A 261 -8.14 -25.37 2.91
C ALA A 261 -7.88 -26.52 3.91
N GLU A 262 -6.63 -26.88 4.17
CA GLU A 262 -6.24 -27.90 5.13
C GLU A 262 -4.95 -27.46 5.86
N ASP A 263 -5.07 -26.58 6.80
CA ASP A 263 -4.45 -26.54 8.15
C ASP A 263 -4.44 -25.12 8.76
N PRO A 264 -5.29 -24.79 9.74
CA PRO A 264 -5.25 -23.47 10.39
C PRO A 264 -4.30 -23.40 11.58
N GLY A 265 -3.25 -24.20 11.65
CA GLY A 265 -2.61 -24.48 12.93
C GLY A 265 -1.12 -24.31 13.09
N GLU A 266 -0.33 -23.89 12.13
CA GLU A 266 1.11 -23.63 12.44
C GLU A 266 1.82 -22.90 11.29
N LEU A 267 1.78 -21.59 11.27
CA LEU A 267 2.90 -20.76 10.78
C LEU A 267 2.50 -19.29 10.93
N LEU A 268 2.99 -18.65 11.95
CA LEU A 268 3.01 -17.18 11.99
C LEU A 268 3.74 -16.71 10.72
N PRO A 269 3.12 -15.87 9.88
CA PRO A 269 3.74 -15.36 8.66
C PRO A 269 5.14 -14.79 8.94
N ALA A 270 6.09 -14.98 8.05
CA ALA A 270 7.48 -14.54 8.22
C ALA A 270 7.61 -13.04 8.55
N TRP A 271 6.62 -12.21 8.20
CA TRP A 271 6.58 -10.79 8.53
C TRP A 271 6.26 -10.52 10.01
N LEU A 272 5.49 -11.39 10.71
CA LEU A 272 5.28 -11.27 12.17
C LEU A 272 6.60 -11.49 12.94
N GLN A 273 7.49 -12.35 12.43
CA GLN A 273 8.82 -12.53 13.00
C GLN A 273 9.69 -11.27 12.80
N ARG A 274 9.48 -10.49 11.73
CA ARG A 274 10.20 -9.22 11.47
C ARG A 274 9.71 -8.07 12.33
N ILE A 275 8.42 -8.01 12.68
CA ILE A 275 7.88 -6.99 13.60
C ILE A 275 8.54 -7.10 14.98
N ASP A 276 8.75 -8.29 15.48
CA ASP A 276 9.44 -8.52 16.77
C ASP A 276 10.90 -8.03 16.73
N VAL A 277 11.57 -8.16 15.60
CA VAL A 277 12.94 -7.66 15.42
C VAL A 277 12.97 -6.13 15.35
N LEU A 278 12.06 -5.53 14.62
CA LEU A 278 11.96 -4.06 14.50
C LEU A 278 11.54 -3.42 15.83
N ALA A 279 10.61 -4.00 16.57
CA ALA A 279 10.24 -3.54 17.90
C ALA A 279 11.43 -3.54 18.87
N ARG A 280 12.30 -4.55 18.80
CA ARG A 280 13.52 -4.61 19.63
C ARG A 280 14.60 -3.60 19.20
N VAL A 281 14.71 -3.34 17.88
CA VAL A 281 15.73 -2.40 17.34
C VAL A 281 15.35 -0.95 17.63
N TYR A 282 14.04 -0.62 17.59
CA TYR A 282 13.57 0.76 17.77
C TYR A 282 12.96 1.04 19.16
N GLY A 283 13.03 0.08 20.11
CA GLY A 283 12.57 0.29 21.49
C GLY A 283 11.05 0.50 21.60
N LEU A 284 10.26 -0.03 20.66
CA LEU A 284 8.81 0.04 20.73
C LEU A 284 8.29 -0.98 21.75
N PRO A 285 7.24 -0.66 22.52
CA PRO A 285 6.66 -1.62 23.46
C PRO A 285 6.06 -2.80 22.66
N PRO A 286 6.16 -4.04 23.21
CA PRO A 286 5.55 -5.19 22.56
C PRO A 286 4.04 -4.95 22.45
N SER A 287 3.51 -4.98 21.24
CA SER A 287 2.06 -4.97 21.00
C SER A 287 1.49 -6.33 21.39
N TRP A 288 0.54 -6.30 22.31
CA TRP A 288 -0.28 -7.45 22.72
C TRP A 288 -1.48 -7.57 21.81
#